data_a6cd42f360a27cf57b7c5f9b096f7b3a
#
_entry.id   a6cd42f360a27cf57b7c5f9b096f7b3a
#
_cell.length_a   1.000
_cell.length_b   1.000
_cell.length_c   1.000
_cell.angle_alpha   90.00
_cell.angle_beta   90.00
_cell.angle_gamma   90.00
#
_symmetry.space_group_name_H-M   'P 1'
#
loop_
_entity.id
_entity.type
_entity.pdbx_description
1 polymer ?
#
loop_
_entity_poly.entity_id
_entity_poly.type
_entity_poly.pdbx_seq_one_letter_code
_entity_poly.pdbx_strand_id
1 'polypeptide(L)'
;EWSATGETFNKSGKTDILIRYNNSNIFIAECKFWKGPKNYLATITQLLGYLTWRDSKAAVIIFVQNKDFSAVLKSVEETTNQHPNYLGFVNKQNDSWFNYRFHINGDKNREVKVAVLLFHIPSI
;
A
#
# COMPACT_ATOMS: atom_id res chain seq x y z
N GLU A 1 14.04 9.37 18.23
CA GLU A 1 14.95 8.53 17.48
C GLU A 1 14.25 7.75 16.39
N TRP A 2 14.76 7.80 15.19
CA TRP A 2 14.18 7.13 14.02
C TRP A 2 14.86 5.80 13.79
N SER A 3 14.08 4.81 13.39
CA SER A 3 14.63 3.55 12.93
C SER A 3 13.78 3.00 11.80
N ALA A 4 14.41 2.25 10.92
CA ALA A 4 13.73 1.61 9.81
C ALA A 4 14.20 0.15 9.75
N THR A 5 13.27 -0.76 9.52
CA THR A 5 13.59 -2.18 9.36
C THR A 5 12.94 -2.71 8.10
N GLY A 6 13.65 -3.58 7.43
CA GLY A 6 13.07 -4.36 6.37
C GLY A 6 12.23 -5.49 6.97
N GLU A 7 11.69 -6.28 6.11
CA GLU A 7 10.77 -7.35 6.42
C GLU A 7 11.31 -8.29 7.51
N THR A 8 10.89 -8.14 8.74
CA THR A 8 11.31 -9.00 9.84
C THR A 8 10.20 -9.89 10.35
N PHE A 9 8.97 -9.61 10.04
CA PHE A 9 7.84 -10.43 10.49
C PHE A 9 7.02 -10.96 9.36
N ASN A 10 7.45 -10.80 8.16
CA ASN A 10 6.66 -11.25 7.05
C ASN A 10 6.89 -12.74 6.82
N LYS A 11 5.99 -13.54 7.34
CA LYS A 11 6.09 -15.00 7.28
C LYS A 11 5.96 -15.56 5.88
N SER A 12 5.50 -14.77 4.94
CA SER A 12 5.36 -15.22 3.55
C SER A 12 6.54 -14.81 2.68
N GLY A 13 7.61 -14.31 3.28
CA GLY A 13 8.83 -13.96 2.56
C GLY A 13 8.75 -12.67 1.77
N LYS A 14 7.82 -11.80 2.09
CA LYS A 14 7.65 -10.52 1.40
C LYS A 14 8.42 -9.44 2.11
N THR A 15 8.78 -8.40 1.35
CA THR A 15 9.52 -7.27 1.89
C THR A 15 8.57 -6.20 2.37
N ASP A 16 8.61 -5.92 3.65
CA ASP A 16 7.88 -4.81 4.25
C ASP A 16 8.86 -3.78 4.77
N ILE A 17 8.42 -2.55 4.80
CA ILE A 17 9.19 -1.44 5.35
C ILE A 17 8.43 -0.92 6.56
N LEU A 18 9.13 -0.88 7.70
CA LEU A 18 8.57 -0.37 8.93
C LEU A 18 9.47 0.73 9.45
N ILE A 19 8.92 1.93 9.63
CA ILE A 19 9.64 3.05 10.20
C ILE A 19 9.02 3.38 11.54
N ARG A 20 9.87 3.43 12.57
CA ARG A 20 9.45 3.71 13.94
C ARG A 20 10.08 4.97 14.46
N TYR A 21 9.34 5.63 15.35
CA TYR A 21 9.86 6.73 16.12
C TYR A 21 9.42 6.55 17.57
N ASN A 22 10.37 6.48 18.49
CA ASN A 22 10.10 6.26 19.93
C ASN A 22 9.21 5.04 20.18
N ASN A 23 9.53 3.92 19.53
CA ASN A 23 8.79 2.66 19.62
C ASN A 23 7.36 2.71 19.10
N SER A 24 7.00 3.77 18.40
CA SER A 24 5.70 3.85 17.73
C SER A 24 5.88 3.66 16.23
N ASN A 25 5.00 2.88 15.64
CA ASN A 25 4.98 2.74 14.18
C ASN A 25 4.38 3.99 13.58
N ILE A 26 5.12 4.67 12.72
CA ILE A 26 4.64 5.89 12.10
C ILE A 26 4.46 5.75 10.60
N PHE A 27 5.07 4.74 10.02
CA PHE A 27 4.96 4.47 8.59
C PHE A 27 5.17 2.98 8.34
N ILE A 28 4.25 2.38 7.62
CA ILE A 28 4.33 0.97 7.23
C ILE A 28 4.11 0.91 5.73
N ALA A 29 4.95 0.16 5.04
CA ALA A 29 4.80 -0.07 3.61
C ALA A 29 4.82 -1.56 3.30
N GLU A 30 3.93 -1.97 2.42
CA GLU A 30 3.87 -3.33 1.87
C GLU A 30 4.41 -3.28 0.46
N CYS A 31 5.42 -4.09 0.14
CA CYS A 31 6.07 -4.10 -1.17
C CYS A 31 5.73 -5.40 -1.90
N LYS A 32 5.24 -5.30 -3.12
CA LYS A 32 4.86 -6.47 -3.91
C LYS A 32 5.04 -6.24 -5.40
N PHE A 33 5.16 -7.34 -6.14
CA PHE A 33 5.06 -7.30 -7.59
C PHE A 33 3.59 -7.29 -7.99
N TRP A 34 3.29 -6.61 -9.08
CA TRP A 34 1.94 -6.63 -9.64
C TRP A 34 1.59 -8.02 -10.16
N LYS A 35 0.50 -8.55 -9.68
CA LYS A 35 -0.03 -9.87 -10.10
C LYS A 35 -1.54 -9.82 -10.30
N GLY A 36 -2.03 -8.69 -10.79
CA GLY A 36 -3.43 -8.51 -11.10
C GLY A 36 -4.19 -7.74 -10.03
N PRO A 37 -5.40 -7.27 -10.38
CA PRO A 37 -6.19 -6.43 -9.49
C PRO A 37 -6.62 -7.14 -8.20
N LYS A 38 -6.93 -8.43 -8.26
CA LYS A 38 -7.34 -9.17 -7.07
C LYS A 38 -6.21 -9.25 -6.05
N ASN A 39 -4.99 -9.53 -6.50
CA ASN A 39 -3.82 -9.55 -5.63
C ASN A 39 -3.52 -8.17 -5.07
N TYR A 40 -3.72 -7.13 -5.87
CA TYR A 40 -3.54 -5.76 -5.42
C TYR A 40 -4.48 -5.44 -4.25
N LEU A 41 -5.76 -5.76 -4.37
CA LEU A 41 -6.71 -5.53 -3.28
C LEU A 41 -6.35 -6.34 -2.04
N ALA A 42 -5.90 -7.58 -2.22
CA ALA A 42 -5.44 -8.40 -1.10
C ALA A 42 -4.23 -7.80 -0.40
N THR A 43 -3.36 -7.14 -1.16
CA THR A 43 -2.19 -6.44 -0.60
C THR A 43 -2.64 -5.30 0.31
N ILE A 44 -3.64 -4.54 -0.10
CA ILE A 44 -4.21 -3.47 0.74
C ILE A 44 -4.78 -4.08 2.03
N THR A 45 -5.52 -5.17 1.91
CA THR A 45 -6.07 -5.85 3.09
C THR A 45 -4.96 -6.26 4.05
N GLN A 46 -3.86 -6.79 3.53
CA GLN A 46 -2.72 -7.20 4.34
C GLN A 46 -2.07 -6.00 5.02
N LEU A 47 -1.89 -4.90 4.29
CA LEU A 47 -1.34 -3.67 4.85
C LEU A 47 -2.22 -3.18 6.01
N LEU A 48 -3.52 -3.08 5.80
CA LEU A 48 -4.44 -2.59 6.81
C LEU A 48 -4.45 -3.48 8.05
N GLY A 49 -4.15 -4.78 7.88
CA GLY A 49 -4.06 -5.72 8.99
C GLY A 49 -2.87 -5.48 9.92
N TYR A 50 -1.85 -4.78 9.47
CA TYR A 50 -0.69 -4.44 10.29
C TYR A 50 -0.86 -3.14 11.05
N LEU A 51 -1.85 -2.32 10.67
CA LEU A 51 -1.99 -0.99 11.24
C LEU A 51 -2.68 -1.03 12.59
N THR A 52 -2.26 -0.14 13.46
CA THR A 52 -2.86 0.03 14.78
C THR A 52 -3.59 1.37 14.82
N TRP A 53 -4.30 1.61 15.92
CA TRP A 53 -5.01 2.87 16.10
C TRP A 53 -4.09 4.10 16.07
N ARG A 54 -2.78 3.89 16.22
CA ARG A 54 -1.80 4.98 16.21
C ARG A 54 -1.25 5.27 14.82
N ASP A 55 -1.40 4.33 13.90
CA ASP A 55 -0.83 4.49 12.56
C ASP A 55 -1.77 5.33 11.71
N SER A 56 -1.21 6.35 11.09
CA SER A 56 -2.00 7.27 10.26
C SER A 56 -1.55 7.30 8.81
N LYS A 57 -0.37 6.75 8.51
CA LYS A 57 0.21 6.76 7.16
C LYS A 57 0.76 5.40 6.81
N ALA A 58 0.48 4.97 5.60
CA ALA A 58 0.95 3.70 5.10
C ALA A 58 1.11 3.76 3.58
N ALA A 59 1.80 2.79 3.01
CA ALA A 59 1.99 2.73 1.58
C ALA A 59 1.94 1.31 1.05
N VAL A 60 1.49 1.18 -0.19
CA VAL A 60 1.64 -0.01 -1.00
C VAL A 60 2.60 0.35 -2.12
N ILE A 61 3.70 -0.37 -2.21
CA ILE A 61 4.73 -0.16 -3.24
C ILE A 61 4.67 -1.36 -4.18
N ILE A 62 4.39 -1.11 -5.45
CA ILE A 62 4.16 -2.16 -6.42
C ILE A 62 5.19 -2.08 -7.52
N PHE A 63 5.89 -3.18 -7.74
CA PHE A 63 6.84 -3.32 -8.83
C PHE A 63 6.15 -4.00 -10.01
N VAL A 64 6.17 -3.36 -11.17
CA VAL A 64 5.43 -3.81 -12.34
C VAL A 64 6.40 -4.27 -13.41
N GLN A 65 6.34 -5.55 -13.75
CA GLN A 65 7.16 -6.14 -14.81
C GLN A 65 6.42 -6.21 -16.14
N ASN A 66 5.14 -5.94 -16.14
CA ASN A 66 4.31 -5.97 -17.35
C ASN A 66 4.81 -4.94 -18.36
N LYS A 67 4.77 -5.29 -19.63
CA LYS A 67 5.19 -4.37 -20.69
C LYS A 67 4.27 -3.16 -20.78
N ASP A 68 2.98 -3.37 -20.63
CA ASP A 68 1.99 -2.29 -20.67
C ASP A 68 1.77 -1.72 -19.27
N PHE A 69 2.65 -0.84 -18.87
CA PHE A 69 2.57 -0.18 -17.57
C PHE A 69 1.30 0.68 -17.45
N SER A 70 0.91 1.34 -18.53
CA SER A 70 -0.28 2.20 -18.53
C SER A 70 -1.55 1.40 -18.21
N ALA A 71 -1.64 0.17 -18.71
CA ALA A 71 -2.78 -0.69 -18.41
C ALA A 71 -2.83 -1.04 -16.93
N VAL A 72 -1.67 -1.24 -16.30
CA VAL A 72 -1.60 -1.51 -14.86
C VAL A 72 -2.03 -0.27 -14.07
N LEU A 73 -1.56 0.90 -14.44
CA LEU A 73 -1.97 2.14 -13.78
C LEU A 73 -3.48 2.34 -13.85
N LYS A 74 -4.06 2.08 -15.02
CA LYS A 74 -5.50 2.17 -15.21
C LYS A 74 -6.24 1.16 -14.35
N SER A 75 -5.73 -0.06 -14.26
CA SER A 75 -6.32 -1.10 -13.43
C SER A 75 -6.34 -0.70 -11.95
N VAL A 76 -5.26 -0.08 -11.46
CA VAL A 76 -5.20 0.42 -10.09
C VAL A 76 -6.27 1.48 -9.87
N GLU A 77 -6.39 2.44 -10.76
CA GLU A 77 -7.40 3.50 -10.63
C GLU A 77 -8.82 2.95 -10.61
N GLU A 78 -9.10 1.95 -11.43
CA GLU A 78 -10.44 1.39 -11.55
C GLU A 78 -10.78 0.41 -10.43
N THR A 79 -9.78 -0.16 -9.77
CA THR A 79 -9.99 -1.25 -8.81
C THR A 79 -9.97 -0.80 -7.37
N THR A 80 -9.19 0.23 -7.04
CA THR A 80 -8.98 0.63 -5.64
C THR A 80 -10.28 0.91 -4.89
N ASN A 81 -11.24 1.55 -5.55
CA ASN A 81 -12.52 1.89 -4.93
C ASN A 81 -13.43 0.67 -4.67
N GLN A 82 -13.04 -0.51 -5.11
CA GLN A 82 -13.78 -1.73 -4.85
C GLN A 82 -13.37 -2.38 -3.54
N HIS A 83 -12.33 -1.87 -2.88
CA HIS A 83 -11.91 -2.42 -1.60
C HIS A 83 -12.93 -2.08 -0.51
N PRO A 84 -13.27 -3.06 0.38
CA PRO A 84 -14.29 -2.82 1.42
C PRO A 84 -13.95 -1.69 2.38
N ASN A 85 -12.65 -1.39 2.58
CA ASN A 85 -12.23 -0.34 3.51
C ASN A 85 -11.98 1.00 2.83
N TYR A 86 -12.27 1.11 1.54
CA TYR A 86 -12.04 2.34 0.78
C TYR A 86 -12.97 3.46 1.25
N LEU A 87 -12.40 4.64 1.48
CA LEU A 87 -13.17 5.83 1.85
C LEU A 87 -13.17 6.89 0.75
N GLY A 88 -12.06 7.03 0.04
CA GLY A 88 -12.02 8.02 -1.03
C GLY A 88 -10.65 8.21 -1.62
N PHE A 89 -10.64 8.93 -2.74
CA PHE A 89 -9.42 9.34 -3.43
C PHE A 89 -9.03 10.72 -2.92
N VAL A 90 -7.74 10.92 -2.63
CA VAL A 90 -7.24 12.21 -2.19
C VAL A 90 -6.69 13.00 -3.37
N ASN A 91 -5.62 12.49 -3.95
CA ASN A 91 -4.99 13.11 -5.11
C ASN A 91 -4.04 12.14 -5.79
N LYS A 92 -3.47 12.59 -6.89
CA LYS A 92 -2.50 11.87 -7.68
C LYS A 92 -1.27 12.77 -7.77
N GLN A 93 -0.17 12.34 -7.13
CA GLN A 93 1.07 13.14 -7.11
C GLN A 93 1.73 13.17 -8.48
N ASN A 94 1.70 12.02 -9.17
CA ASN A 94 2.14 11.88 -10.55
C ASN A 94 1.47 10.65 -11.14
N ASP A 95 1.83 10.26 -12.36
CA ASP A 95 1.15 9.18 -13.05
C ASP A 95 1.22 7.83 -12.34
N SER A 96 2.17 7.63 -11.46
CA SER A 96 2.38 6.37 -10.77
C SER A 96 2.34 6.49 -9.24
N TRP A 97 1.77 7.56 -8.72
CA TRP A 97 1.65 7.77 -7.28
C TRP A 97 0.27 8.32 -6.96
N PHE A 98 -0.57 7.47 -6.34
CA PHE A 98 -1.94 7.79 -5.96
C PHE A 98 -2.05 7.83 -4.44
N ASN A 99 -2.84 8.75 -3.91
CA ASN A 99 -3.11 8.84 -2.48
C ASN A 99 -4.60 8.61 -2.24
N TYR A 100 -4.90 7.70 -1.31
CA TYR A 100 -6.26 7.30 -0.98
C TYR A 100 -6.51 7.36 0.52
N ARG A 101 -7.78 7.37 0.88
CA ARG A 101 -8.22 7.26 2.26
C ARG A 101 -8.89 5.90 2.44
N PHE A 102 -8.51 5.21 3.50
CA PHE A 102 -9.09 3.94 3.90
C PHE A 102 -9.42 4.00 5.38
N HIS A 103 -10.27 3.11 5.87
CA HIS A 103 -10.41 2.93 7.32
C HIS A 103 -9.71 1.63 7.72
N ILE A 104 -9.29 1.57 8.98
CA ILE A 104 -8.64 0.37 9.49
C ILE A 104 -9.68 -0.74 9.69
N ASN A 105 -9.17 -1.97 9.83
CA ASN A 105 -10.05 -3.10 10.08
C ASN A 105 -10.74 -2.95 11.43
N GLY A 106 -12.06 -3.17 11.45
CA GLY A 106 -12.83 -3.15 12.68
C GLY A 106 -13.30 -1.77 13.14
N ASP A 107 -12.85 -0.68 12.51
CA ASP A 107 -13.27 0.66 12.89
C ASP A 107 -13.40 1.56 11.67
N LYS A 108 -14.62 1.75 11.24
CA LYS A 108 -14.92 2.57 10.05
C LYS A 108 -14.66 4.06 10.27
N ASN A 109 -14.53 4.48 11.51
CA ASN A 109 -14.28 5.87 11.85
C ASN A 109 -12.80 6.19 12.00
N ARG A 110 -11.94 5.18 11.90
CA ARG A 110 -10.51 5.35 12.01
C ARG A 110 -9.88 5.41 10.63
N GLU A 111 -9.61 6.60 10.17
CA GLU A 111 -9.08 6.83 8.84
C GLU A 111 -7.56 6.69 8.81
N VAL A 112 -7.05 6.13 7.72
CA VAL A 112 -5.63 6.08 7.43
C VAL A 112 -5.43 6.52 5.98
N LYS A 113 -4.34 7.24 5.73
CA LYS A 113 -3.94 7.62 4.38
C LYS A 113 -3.00 6.58 3.82
N VAL A 114 -3.31 6.09 2.64
CA VAL A 114 -2.51 5.07 1.97
C VAL A 114 -2.01 5.62 0.64
N ALA A 115 -0.69 5.65 0.49
CA ALA A 115 -0.06 5.96 -0.78
C ALA A 115 0.10 4.68 -1.56
N VAL A 116 -0.23 4.71 -2.85
CA VAL A 116 0.00 3.60 -3.76
C VAL A 116 1.01 4.07 -4.79
N LEU A 117 2.20 3.47 -4.76
CA LEU A 117 3.29 3.83 -5.66
C LEU A 117 3.60 2.65 -6.56
N LEU A 118 3.73 2.92 -7.85
CA LEU A 118 4.05 1.88 -8.82
C LEU A 118 5.36 2.23 -9.52
N PHE A 119 6.22 1.22 -9.65
CA PHE A 119 7.51 1.36 -10.31
C PHE A 119 7.59 0.35 -11.46
N HIS A 120 7.85 0.84 -12.65
CA HIS A 120 7.96 -0.01 -13.82
C HIS A 120 9.39 -0.57 -13.90
N ILE A 121 9.51 -1.88 -13.74
CA ILE A 121 10.79 -2.59 -13.86
C ILE A 121 10.63 -3.72 -14.87
N PRO A 122 10.55 -3.40 -16.16
CA PRO A 122 10.21 -4.41 -17.16
C PRO A 122 11.21 -5.55 -17.18
N SER A 123 10.70 -6.76 -17.40
CA SER A 123 11.54 -7.92 -17.58
C SER A 123 12.25 -7.84 -18.93
N ILE A 124 13.48 -8.29 -18.97
CA ILE A 124 14.25 -8.35 -20.19
C ILE A 124 13.92 -9.66 -20.92
#